data_9b961d1def13c30d3bf4294f7b5a91fa
#
_entry.id   9b961d1def13c30d3bf4294f7b5a91fa
#
_cell.length_a   1.000
_cell.length_b   1.000
_cell.length_c   1.000
_cell.angle_alpha   90.00
_cell.angle_beta   90.00
_cell.angle_gamma   90.00
#
_symmetry.space_group_name_H-M   'P 1'
#
loop_
_entity.id
_entity.type
_entity.pdbx_description
1 polymer ?
#
loop_
_entity_poly.entity_id
_entity_poly.type
_entity_poly.pdbx_seq_one_letter_code
_entity_poly.pdbx_strand_id
1 'polypeptide(L)'
;MAIAAAAAAAAVAIVLTLYFRGQHRSPRDIARRLAASLVAVALLGFVAYDMRHAAFDYLGINSAKSAVEFEIRLPDAAALAVLAGATQIELHTDKNQTLAKLREGLASTEDGRTVLRGSVPLDFRTTDRVVVLNLPGQPQRLFRLRLAANPSHSDQFGPWHLADRVAPINAGEAVRPNDAFAIRYRVL
;
A
#
# COMPACT_ATOMS: atom_id res chain seq x y z
N MET A 1 18.71 12.64 -3.43
CA MET A 1 17.74 13.76 -3.49
C MET A 1 18.00 14.86 -2.47
N ALA A 2 18.41 14.59 -1.22
CA ALA A 2 18.73 15.62 -0.23
C ALA A 2 19.83 16.61 -0.66
N ILE A 3 20.83 16.17 -1.43
CA ILE A 3 21.94 17.00 -1.92
C ILE A 3 21.45 18.06 -2.92
N ALA A 4 20.49 17.72 -3.79
CA ALA A 4 19.94 18.67 -4.77
C ALA A 4 19.11 19.78 -4.10
N ALA A 5 18.34 19.45 -3.06
CA ALA A 5 17.58 20.43 -2.29
C ALA A 5 18.50 21.37 -1.48
N ALA A 6 19.58 20.83 -0.90
CA ALA A 6 20.58 21.65 -0.21
C ALA A 6 21.34 22.57 -1.15
N ALA A 7 21.69 22.10 -2.36
CA ALA A 7 22.34 22.93 -3.39
C ALA A 7 21.43 24.05 -3.89
N ALA A 8 20.15 23.80 -4.09
CA ALA A 8 19.16 24.82 -4.48
C ALA A 8 18.98 25.87 -3.38
N ALA A 9 18.88 25.46 -2.12
CA ALA A 9 18.77 26.37 -0.99
C ALA A 9 20.03 27.25 -0.84
N ALA A 10 21.23 26.68 -1.02
CA ALA A 10 22.48 27.40 -0.99
C ALA A 10 22.58 28.41 -2.16
N ALA A 11 22.19 28.02 -3.38
CA ALA A 11 22.15 28.92 -4.52
C ALA A 11 21.22 30.12 -4.31
N VAL A 12 20.02 29.90 -3.77
CA VAL A 12 19.06 30.93 -3.42
C VAL A 12 19.63 31.87 -2.35
N ALA A 13 20.26 31.33 -1.30
CA ALA A 13 20.90 32.12 -0.25
C ALA A 13 22.03 33.00 -0.79
N ILE A 14 22.85 32.50 -1.73
CA ILE A 14 23.93 33.25 -2.39
C ILE A 14 23.33 34.36 -3.25
N VAL A 15 22.33 34.08 -4.07
CA VAL A 15 21.66 35.08 -4.91
C VAL A 15 21.03 36.17 -4.06
N LEU A 16 20.34 35.83 -2.98
CA LEU A 16 19.76 36.79 -2.05
C LEU A 16 20.86 37.67 -1.39
N THR A 17 21.96 37.06 -0.93
CA THR A 17 23.06 37.77 -0.29
C THR A 17 23.73 38.76 -1.27
N LEU A 18 23.98 38.35 -2.50
CA LEU A 18 24.53 39.22 -3.55
C LEU A 18 23.56 40.34 -3.95
N TYR A 19 22.28 40.04 -4.02
CA TYR A 19 21.21 40.99 -4.35
C TYR A 19 21.04 42.05 -3.26
N PHE A 20 21.19 41.69 -1.99
CA PHE A 20 21.11 42.64 -0.86
C PHE A 20 22.38 43.45 -0.59
N ARG A 21 23.53 43.08 -1.17
CA ARG A 21 24.82 43.75 -0.95
C ARG A 21 25.00 45.04 -1.76
N GLY A 22 24.11 45.37 -2.68
CA GLY A 22 24.16 46.60 -3.51
C GLY A 22 23.74 47.85 -2.74
N GLN A 23 24.50 48.92 -2.85
CA GLN A 23 24.38 50.17 -2.10
C GLN A 23 23.27 51.14 -2.58
N HIS A 24 22.74 51.93 -1.65
CA HIS A 24 21.87 53.13 -1.74
C HIS A 24 20.42 52.94 -2.25
N ARG A 25 19.49 53.48 -1.44
CA ARG A 25 18.19 52.87 -1.52
C ARG A 25 17.04 53.76 -1.13
N SER A 26 16.14 53.89 -2.06
CA SER A 26 14.80 54.41 -1.81
C SER A 26 14.02 53.39 -0.94
N PRO A 27 13.17 53.84 -0.01
CA PRO A 27 12.29 52.94 0.78
C PRO A 27 11.42 52.03 -0.11
N ARG A 28 11.07 52.48 -1.31
CA ARG A 28 10.32 51.69 -2.30
C ARG A 28 11.10 50.52 -2.85
N ASP A 29 12.42 50.63 -3.01
CA ASP A 29 13.26 49.54 -3.50
C ASP A 29 13.44 48.46 -2.44
N ILE A 30 13.51 48.87 -1.17
CA ILE A 30 13.54 47.93 -0.03
C ILE A 30 12.22 47.15 0.04
N ALA A 31 11.08 47.83 -0.09
CA ALA A 31 9.77 47.17 -0.05
C ALA A 31 9.58 46.16 -1.21
N ARG A 32 9.98 46.52 -2.44
CA ARG A 32 9.93 45.61 -3.60
C ARG A 32 10.82 44.41 -3.42
N ARG A 33 12.01 44.58 -2.85
CA ARG A 33 12.94 43.45 -2.61
C ARG A 33 12.44 42.51 -1.52
N LEU A 34 11.87 43.07 -0.43
CA LEU A 34 11.23 42.25 0.61
C LEU A 34 10.04 41.47 0.07
N ALA A 35 9.21 42.09 -0.76
CA ALA A 35 8.11 41.41 -1.41
C ALA A 35 8.60 40.27 -2.33
N ALA A 36 9.63 40.52 -3.15
CA ALA A 36 10.21 39.50 -4.02
C ALA A 36 10.83 38.34 -3.25
N SER A 37 11.53 38.60 -2.13
CA SER A 37 12.08 37.53 -1.28
C SER A 37 11.01 36.72 -0.56
N LEU A 38 9.93 37.38 -0.11
CA LEU A 38 8.77 36.67 0.48
C LEU A 38 8.12 35.73 -0.53
N VAL A 39 7.92 36.17 -1.77
CA VAL A 39 7.38 35.32 -2.84
C VAL A 39 8.32 34.18 -3.14
N ALA A 40 9.62 34.40 -3.23
CA ALA A 40 10.60 33.33 -3.46
C ALA A 40 10.60 32.26 -2.34
N VAL A 41 10.54 32.70 -1.08
CA VAL A 41 10.45 31.80 0.08
C VAL A 41 9.14 31.03 0.07
N ALA A 42 8.02 31.67 -0.25
CA ALA A 42 6.72 31.01 -0.35
C ALA A 42 6.70 29.95 -1.47
N LEU A 43 7.27 30.24 -2.63
CA LEU A 43 7.39 29.28 -3.74
C LEU A 43 8.29 28.10 -3.37
N LEU A 44 9.42 28.34 -2.71
CA LEU A 44 10.29 27.27 -2.23
C LEU A 44 9.61 26.39 -1.18
N GLY A 45 8.86 27.02 -0.28
CA GLY A 45 8.06 26.29 0.72
C GLY A 45 6.99 25.44 0.05
N PHE A 46 6.32 25.96 -0.96
CA PHE A 46 5.31 25.22 -1.73
C PHE A 46 5.93 24.01 -2.47
N VAL A 47 7.05 24.23 -3.17
CA VAL A 47 7.76 23.15 -3.88
C VAL A 47 8.25 22.08 -2.90
N ALA A 48 8.81 22.47 -1.76
CA ALA A 48 9.26 21.52 -0.74
C ALA A 48 8.09 20.73 -0.15
N TYR A 49 6.95 21.35 0.07
CA TYR A 49 5.72 20.73 0.53
C TYR A 49 5.18 19.72 -0.48
N ASP A 50 5.10 20.12 -1.75
CA ASP A 50 4.63 19.25 -2.84
C ASP A 50 5.54 18.05 -3.07
N MET A 51 6.87 18.27 -3.08
CA MET A 51 7.86 17.19 -3.16
C MET A 51 7.77 16.22 -1.98
N ARG A 52 7.51 16.73 -0.77
CA ARG A 52 7.33 15.91 0.42
C ARG A 52 6.06 15.05 0.29
N HIS A 53 4.95 15.64 -0.16
CA HIS A 53 3.71 14.90 -0.41
C HIS A 53 3.88 13.82 -1.47
N ALA A 54 4.48 14.17 -2.60
CA ALA A 54 4.76 13.20 -3.67
C ALA A 54 5.70 12.07 -3.20
N ALA A 55 6.69 12.37 -2.37
CA ALA A 55 7.58 11.36 -1.79
C ALA A 55 6.82 10.45 -0.80
N PHE A 56 5.97 10.99 0.06
CA PHE A 56 5.17 10.19 0.98
C PHE A 56 4.13 9.34 0.27
N ASP A 57 3.50 9.87 -0.77
CA ASP A 57 2.60 9.12 -1.64
C ASP A 57 3.33 7.97 -2.36
N TYR A 58 4.54 8.23 -2.85
CA TYR A 58 5.37 7.20 -3.49
C TYR A 58 5.80 6.11 -2.52
N LEU A 59 6.13 6.48 -1.28
CA LEU A 59 6.54 5.58 -0.22
C LEU A 59 5.34 4.91 0.49
N GLY A 60 4.11 5.27 0.14
CA GLY A 60 2.91 4.72 0.78
C GLY A 60 2.72 5.14 2.25
N ILE A 61 3.39 6.21 2.69
CA ILE A 61 3.38 6.66 4.10
C ILE A 61 2.18 7.57 4.39
N ASN A 62 1.41 7.96 3.38
CA ASN A 62 0.29 8.87 3.55
C ASN A 62 -0.92 8.21 4.24
N SER A 63 -1.49 8.93 5.13
CA SER A 63 -2.26 8.65 6.33
C SER A 63 -3.64 8.00 6.19
N ALA A 64 -4.10 7.69 5.02
CA ALA A 64 -5.25 6.81 4.81
C ALA A 64 -4.79 5.61 3.98
N LYS A 65 -4.02 4.72 4.61
CA LYS A 65 -3.66 3.48 3.97
C LYS A 65 -4.93 2.71 3.68
N SER A 66 -5.30 2.65 2.42
CA SER A 66 -6.34 1.73 1.98
C SER A 66 -5.97 0.33 2.47
N ALA A 67 -6.91 -0.38 2.99
CA ALA A 67 -6.73 -1.78 3.38
C ALA A 67 -7.68 -2.64 2.55
N VAL A 68 -7.31 -3.88 2.35
CA VAL A 68 -8.22 -4.87 1.78
C VAL A 68 -8.75 -5.73 2.90
N GLU A 69 -10.05 -5.75 3.07
CA GLU A 69 -10.73 -6.78 3.85
C GLU A 69 -11.09 -7.92 2.91
N PHE A 70 -10.79 -9.14 3.31
CA PHE A 70 -11.03 -10.32 2.49
C PHE A 70 -11.72 -11.43 3.29
N GLU A 71 -12.43 -12.26 2.56
CA GLU A 71 -13.00 -13.52 3.03
C GLU A 71 -12.49 -14.65 2.14
N ILE A 72 -11.94 -15.70 2.76
CA ILE A 72 -11.51 -16.90 2.05
C ILE A 72 -12.43 -18.05 2.47
N ARG A 73 -13.15 -18.59 1.49
CA ARG A 73 -13.98 -19.77 1.66
C ARG A 73 -13.10 -21.01 1.69
N LEU A 74 -13.32 -21.84 2.70
CA LEU A 74 -12.55 -23.05 2.98
C LEU A 74 -13.42 -24.30 2.75
N PRO A 75 -12.85 -25.41 2.27
CA PRO A 75 -13.49 -26.70 2.40
C PRO A 75 -13.46 -27.17 3.87
N ASP A 76 -14.39 -28.02 4.27
CA ASP A 76 -14.55 -28.46 5.66
C ASP A 76 -13.27 -29.05 6.26
N ALA A 77 -12.54 -29.84 5.48
CA ALA A 77 -11.26 -30.42 5.92
C ALA A 77 -10.19 -29.32 6.22
N ALA A 78 -10.21 -28.18 5.52
CA ALA A 78 -9.29 -27.08 5.75
C ALA A 78 -9.71 -26.21 6.94
N ALA A 79 -11.00 -26.14 7.24
CA ALA A 79 -11.52 -25.43 8.41
C ALA A 79 -10.95 -26.00 9.71
N LEU A 80 -10.80 -27.31 9.82
CA LEU A 80 -10.17 -27.95 10.98
C LEU A 80 -8.69 -27.58 11.14
N ALA A 81 -7.95 -27.44 10.03
CA ALA A 81 -6.55 -27.00 10.06
C ALA A 81 -6.40 -25.55 10.53
N VAL A 82 -7.34 -24.68 10.20
CA VAL A 82 -7.38 -23.28 10.69
C VAL A 82 -7.59 -23.22 12.19
N LEU A 83 -8.49 -24.04 12.73
CA LEU A 83 -8.76 -24.12 14.17
C LEU A 83 -7.56 -24.61 14.98
N ALA A 84 -6.65 -25.37 14.36
CA ALA A 84 -5.39 -25.80 14.98
C ALA A 84 -4.34 -24.67 15.17
N GLY A 85 -4.62 -23.46 14.70
CA GLY A 85 -3.92 -22.24 15.14
C GLY A 85 -2.65 -21.85 14.39
N ALA A 86 -2.27 -22.51 13.29
CA ALA A 86 -1.04 -22.20 12.55
C ALA A 86 -1.30 -21.63 11.14
N THR A 87 -2.43 -20.94 10.94
CA THR A 87 -2.77 -20.34 9.66
C THR A 87 -2.05 -19.02 9.48
N GLN A 88 -1.38 -18.85 8.34
CA GLN A 88 -0.71 -17.62 7.95
C GLN A 88 -1.22 -17.14 6.61
N ILE A 89 -1.58 -15.85 6.53
CA ILE A 89 -1.96 -15.21 5.28
C ILE A 89 -1.07 -14.00 5.07
N GLU A 90 -0.53 -13.90 3.87
CA GLU A 90 0.37 -12.84 3.48
C GLU A 90 -0.10 -12.18 2.19
N LEU A 91 0.08 -10.87 2.10
CA LEU A 91 0.01 -10.13 0.86
C LEU A 91 1.41 -9.98 0.28
N HIS A 92 1.64 -10.59 -0.86
CA HIS A 92 2.87 -10.42 -1.64
C HIS A 92 2.65 -9.38 -2.73
N THR A 93 3.60 -8.46 -2.85
CA THR A 93 3.66 -7.47 -3.93
C THR A 93 5.05 -7.52 -4.58
N ASP A 94 5.23 -6.78 -5.66
CA ASP A 94 6.54 -6.55 -6.27
C ASP A 94 7.55 -5.82 -5.35
N LYS A 95 7.09 -5.27 -4.22
CA LYS A 95 7.90 -4.42 -3.32
C LYS A 95 8.07 -4.97 -1.92
N ASN A 96 7.09 -5.71 -1.41
CA ASN A 96 7.12 -6.22 -0.03
C ASN A 96 6.21 -7.43 0.17
N GLN A 97 6.33 -8.01 1.37
CA GLN A 97 5.43 -9.02 1.90
C GLN A 97 4.87 -8.51 3.23
N THR A 98 3.55 -8.57 3.38
CA THR A 98 2.85 -8.06 4.56
C THR A 98 1.94 -9.14 5.12
N LEU A 99 2.08 -9.40 6.42
CA LEU A 99 1.22 -10.36 7.12
C LEU A 99 -0.18 -9.77 7.30
N ALA A 100 -1.20 -10.55 6.95
CA ALA A 100 -2.59 -10.16 7.16
C ALA A 100 -2.98 -10.31 8.64
N LYS A 101 -3.84 -9.40 9.09
CA LYS A 101 -4.49 -9.51 10.40
C LYS A 101 -5.74 -10.38 10.23
N LEU A 102 -5.72 -11.56 10.82
CA LEU A 102 -6.87 -12.43 10.82
C LEU A 102 -7.86 -12.01 11.91
N ARG A 103 -9.16 -12.11 11.60
CA ARG A 103 -10.21 -11.95 12.59
C ARG A 103 -10.35 -13.28 13.36
N GLU A 104 -10.48 -13.21 14.66
CA GLU A 104 -10.64 -14.40 15.50
C GLU A 104 -11.90 -15.18 15.11
N GLY A 105 -11.74 -16.50 15.03
CA GLY A 105 -12.81 -17.45 14.72
C GLY A 105 -13.12 -17.59 13.22
N LEU A 106 -13.79 -18.68 12.92
CA LEU A 106 -14.35 -18.93 11.60
C LEU A 106 -15.78 -18.43 11.53
N ALA A 107 -16.14 -17.82 10.41
CA ALA A 107 -17.50 -17.40 10.14
C ALA A 107 -18.16 -18.37 9.15
N SER A 108 -19.49 -18.42 9.12
CA SER A 108 -20.25 -19.11 8.09
C SER A 108 -20.78 -18.13 7.07
N THR A 109 -20.78 -18.48 5.80
CA THR A 109 -21.48 -17.75 4.74
C THR A 109 -22.97 -18.08 4.76
N GLU A 110 -23.77 -17.31 4.00
CA GLU A 110 -25.20 -17.59 3.78
C GLU A 110 -25.43 -18.98 3.19
N ASP A 111 -24.45 -19.50 2.43
CA ASP A 111 -24.47 -20.86 1.85
C ASP A 111 -24.05 -21.94 2.86
N GLY A 112 -23.86 -21.61 4.13
CA GLY A 112 -23.41 -22.56 5.18
C GLY A 112 -21.94 -22.96 5.08
N ARG A 113 -21.14 -22.36 4.18
CA ARG A 113 -19.72 -22.70 4.02
C ARG A 113 -18.86 -21.91 5.01
N THR A 114 -17.80 -22.55 5.45
CA THR A 114 -16.84 -21.92 6.38
C THR A 114 -15.97 -20.90 5.67
N VAL A 115 -15.80 -19.72 6.28
CA VAL A 115 -14.95 -18.64 5.77
C VAL A 115 -13.98 -18.14 6.83
N LEU A 116 -12.79 -17.82 6.38
CA LEU A 116 -11.75 -17.15 7.13
C LEU A 116 -11.74 -15.66 6.73
N ARG A 117 -11.82 -14.78 7.72
CA ARG A 117 -11.83 -13.32 7.53
C ARG A 117 -10.53 -12.70 7.95
N GLY A 118 -10.09 -11.71 7.19
CA GLY A 118 -8.90 -10.96 7.52
C GLY A 118 -8.83 -9.62 6.81
N SER A 119 -7.83 -8.85 7.17
CA SER A 119 -7.52 -7.59 6.52
C SER A 119 -6.02 -7.42 6.35
N VAL A 120 -5.62 -6.71 5.30
CA VAL A 120 -4.23 -6.41 5.02
C VAL A 120 -4.10 -4.99 4.48
N PRO A 121 -3.13 -4.18 4.99
CA PRO A 121 -2.91 -2.84 4.48
C PRO A 121 -2.31 -2.87 3.07
N LEU A 122 -2.69 -1.90 2.23
CA LEU A 122 -2.11 -1.67 0.92
C LEU A 122 -1.03 -0.59 1.04
N ASP A 123 0.19 -1.00 1.39
CA ASP A 123 1.28 -0.07 1.66
C ASP A 123 1.84 0.60 0.39
N PHE A 124 1.69 -0.03 -0.77
CA PHE A 124 2.28 0.42 -2.03
C PHE A 124 1.27 0.52 -3.16
N ARG A 125 1.48 1.48 -4.05
CA ARG A 125 0.75 1.62 -5.30
C ARG A 125 1.32 0.65 -6.33
N THR A 126 0.72 -0.51 -6.44
CA THR A 126 1.04 -1.55 -7.42
C THR A 126 -0.23 -2.26 -7.88
N THR A 127 -0.20 -2.87 -9.05
CA THR A 127 -1.27 -3.76 -9.53
C THR A 127 -0.95 -5.22 -9.27
N ASP A 128 0.30 -5.53 -8.92
CA ASP A 128 0.74 -6.90 -8.64
C ASP A 128 0.60 -7.20 -7.15
N ARG A 129 -0.53 -7.81 -6.81
CA ARG A 129 -0.90 -8.17 -5.44
C ARG A 129 -1.41 -9.60 -5.40
N VAL A 130 -0.76 -10.43 -4.62
CA VAL A 130 -1.13 -11.84 -4.45
C VAL A 130 -1.30 -12.13 -2.97
N VAL A 131 -2.50 -12.59 -2.60
CA VAL A 131 -2.74 -13.13 -1.26
C VAL A 131 -2.32 -14.58 -1.26
N VAL A 132 -1.43 -14.93 -0.35
CA VAL A 132 -0.91 -16.29 -0.16
C VAL A 132 -1.49 -16.85 1.13
N LEU A 133 -2.23 -17.95 1.00
CA LEU A 133 -2.77 -18.70 2.12
C LEU A 133 -1.88 -19.90 2.43
N ASN A 134 -1.30 -19.91 3.61
CA ASN A 134 -0.49 -20.99 4.16
C ASN A 134 -1.29 -21.72 5.24
N LEU A 135 -1.63 -22.98 4.98
CA LEU A 135 -2.23 -23.87 5.94
C LEU A 135 -1.26 -25.01 6.30
N PRO A 136 -1.18 -25.42 7.58
CA PRO A 136 -0.29 -26.49 7.99
C PRO A 136 -0.55 -27.78 7.22
N GLY A 137 0.51 -28.38 6.67
CA GLY A 137 0.43 -29.64 5.95
C GLY A 137 -0.34 -29.59 4.63
N GLN A 138 -0.66 -28.41 4.12
CA GLN A 138 -1.37 -28.24 2.85
C GLN A 138 -0.57 -27.38 1.86
N PRO A 139 -0.76 -27.59 0.54
CA PRO A 139 -0.18 -26.73 -0.48
C PRO A 139 -0.57 -25.26 -0.29
N GLN A 140 0.33 -24.36 -0.61
CA GLN A 140 0.03 -22.92 -0.59
C GLN A 140 -0.96 -22.57 -1.69
N ARG A 141 -1.89 -21.68 -1.39
CA ARG A 141 -2.88 -21.18 -2.36
C ARG A 141 -2.66 -19.71 -2.58
N LEU A 142 -2.57 -19.33 -3.85
CA LEU A 142 -2.30 -17.98 -4.30
C LEU A 142 -3.55 -17.41 -4.96
N PHE A 143 -3.95 -16.23 -4.50
CA PHE A 143 -5.10 -15.47 -5.02
C PHE A 143 -4.62 -14.11 -5.50
N ARG A 144 -4.74 -13.83 -6.78
CA ARG A 144 -4.41 -12.53 -7.34
C ARG A 144 -5.52 -11.53 -7.08
N LEU A 145 -5.21 -10.43 -6.40
CA LEU A 145 -6.15 -9.34 -6.23
C LEU A 145 -6.20 -8.48 -7.49
N ARG A 146 -7.36 -8.43 -8.13
CA ARG A 146 -7.59 -7.67 -9.37
C ARG A 146 -7.97 -6.23 -9.04
N LEU A 147 -7.04 -5.50 -8.45
CA LEU A 147 -7.21 -4.12 -8.00
C LEU A 147 -6.34 -3.18 -8.82
N ALA A 148 -6.83 -1.96 -9.06
CA ALA A 148 -6.02 -0.87 -9.60
C ALA A 148 -4.85 -0.55 -8.67
N ALA A 149 -3.81 0.13 -9.15
CA ALA A 149 -2.66 0.54 -8.35
C ALA A 149 -3.08 1.43 -7.15
N ASN A 150 -4.10 2.27 -7.36
CA ASN A 150 -4.73 3.06 -6.31
C ASN A 150 -6.24 2.74 -6.31
N PRO A 151 -6.68 1.69 -5.60
CA PRO A 151 -8.07 1.28 -5.62
C PRO A 151 -8.94 2.24 -4.81
N SER A 152 -10.14 2.51 -5.29
CA SER A 152 -11.16 3.25 -4.55
C SER A 152 -11.80 2.39 -3.48
N HIS A 153 -12.28 3.03 -2.42
CA HIS A 153 -13.08 2.39 -1.37
C HIS A 153 -14.34 1.71 -1.95
N SER A 154 -14.69 0.58 -1.37
CA SER A 154 -15.89 -0.18 -1.74
C SER A 154 -16.56 -0.73 -0.49
N ASP A 155 -17.84 -0.39 -0.29
CA ASP A 155 -18.64 -0.89 0.85
C ASP A 155 -19.03 -2.36 0.70
N GLN A 156 -19.05 -2.87 -0.54
CA GLN A 156 -19.49 -4.23 -0.84
C GLN A 156 -18.32 -5.13 -1.22
N PHE A 157 -18.43 -6.39 -0.80
CA PHE A 157 -17.52 -7.43 -1.29
C PHE A 157 -17.72 -7.69 -2.78
N GLY A 158 -16.63 -7.85 -3.49
CA GLY A 158 -16.63 -8.31 -4.87
C GLY A 158 -17.11 -9.78 -5.01
N PRO A 159 -17.15 -10.29 -6.23
CA PRO A 159 -17.51 -11.69 -6.50
C PRO A 159 -16.45 -12.64 -5.94
N TRP A 160 -16.84 -13.91 -5.77
CA TRP A 160 -15.92 -14.98 -5.40
C TRP A 160 -14.98 -15.33 -6.56
N HIS A 161 -13.68 -15.42 -6.28
CA HIS A 161 -12.64 -15.86 -7.21
C HIS A 161 -11.97 -17.10 -6.67
N LEU A 162 -11.79 -18.11 -7.50
CA LEU A 162 -11.03 -19.31 -7.17
C LEU A 162 -9.54 -19.00 -7.02
N ALA A 163 -8.79 -19.89 -6.40
CA ALA A 163 -7.34 -19.79 -6.32
C ALA A 163 -6.72 -19.80 -7.72
N ASP A 164 -5.91 -18.77 -8.02
CA ASP A 164 -5.25 -18.64 -9.33
C ASP A 164 -4.12 -19.66 -9.49
N ARG A 165 -3.47 -20.02 -8.39
CA ARG A 165 -2.40 -21.02 -8.36
C ARG A 165 -2.38 -21.77 -7.03
N VAL A 166 -1.97 -23.02 -7.12
CA VAL A 166 -1.64 -23.86 -5.96
C VAL A 166 -0.19 -24.28 -6.08
N ALA A 167 0.63 -23.92 -5.07
CA ALA A 167 2.05 -24.30 -5.03
C ALA A 167 2.19 -25.59 -4.20
N PRO A 168 2.78 -26.67 -4.73
CA PRO A 168 2.98 -27.91 -4.02
C PRO A 168 3.94 -27.74 -2.84
N ILE A 169 3.81 -28.58 -1.81
CA ILE A 169 4.74 -28.62 -0.68
C ILE A 169 6.09 -29.19 -1.14
N ASN A 170 6.04 -30.20 -1.99
CA ASN A 170 7.22 -30.91 -2.51
C ASN A 170 7.38 -30.67 -4.01
N ALA A 171 8.61 -30.45 -4.48
CA ALA A 171 8.91 -30.34 -5.89
C ALA A 171 8.57 -31.65 -6.62
N GLY A 172 7.70 -31.56 -7.63
CA GLY A 172 7.29 -32.72 -8.45
C GLY A 172 5.86 -33.25 -8.18
N GLU A 173 5.18 -32.75 -7.18
CA GLU A 173 3.78 -33.13 -6.94
C GLU A 173 2.83 -32.34 -7.86
N ALA A 174 2.06 -33.01 -8.69
CA ALA A 174 1.04 -32.39 -9.53
C ALA A 174 -0.17 -32.00 -8.68
N VAL A 175 -0.23 -30.75 -8.23
CA VAL A 175 -1.37 -30.25 -7.48
C VAL A 175 -2.47 -29.86 -8.44
N ARG A 176 -3.63 -30.51 -8.34
CA ARG A 176 -4.83 -30.13 -9.08
C ARG A 176 -5.38 -28.82 -8.48
N PRO A 177 -5.80 -27.86 -9.33
CA PRO A 177 -6.55 -26.72 -8.85
C PRO A 177 -7.73 -27.21 -8.02
N ASN A 178 -7.85 -26.79 -6.79
CA ASN A 178 -8.95 -27.22 -5.93
C ASN A 178 -10.02 -26.14 -5.93
N ASP A 179 -11.14 -26.41 -6.56
CA ASP A 179 -12.30 -25.52 -6.71
C ASP A 179 -12.98 -25.14 -5.38
N ALA A 180 -12.55 -25.74 -4.28
CA ALA A 180 -13.13 -25.51 -2.97
C ALA A 180 -12.65 -24.22 -2.28
N PHE A 181 -11.48 -23.69 -2.66
CA PHE A 181 -10.95 -22.45 -2.09
C PHE A 181 -11.29 -21.27 -2.98
N ALA A 182 -11.94 -20.26 -2.42
CA ALA A 182 -12.25 -19.03 -3.13
C ALA A 182 -12.06 -17.83 -2.21
N ILE A 183 -11.68 -16.70 -2.78
CA ILE A 183 -11.54 -15.41 -2.12
C ILE A 183 -12.56 -14.42 -2.65
N ARG A 184 -13.09 -13.57 -1.78
CA ARG A 184 -13.70 -12.30 -2.14
C ARG A 184 -13.14 -11.18 -1.27
N TYR A 185 -13.15 -9.98 -1.75
CA TYR A 185 -12.52 -8.86 -1.07
C TYR A 185 -13.23 -7.54 -1.35
N ARG A 186 -13.00 -6.56 -0.47
CA ARG A 186 -13.38 -5.16 -0.62
C ARG A 186 -12.25 -4.25 -0.16
N VAL A 187 -12.26 -3.01 -0.61
CA VAL A 187 -11.28 -1.98 -0.24
C VAL A 187 -11.89 -1.09 0.84
N LEU A 188 -11.18 -0.95 1.96
CA LEU A 188 -11.55 -0.10 3.09
C LEU A 188 -10.99 1.31 2.93
#